data_ddd8ba31fef70f88a3a9a8e05f741319
#
_entry.id   ddd8ba31fef70f88a3a9a8e05f741319
#
_cell.length_a   1.000
_cell.length_b   1.000
_cell.length_c   1.000
_cell.angle_alpha   90.00
_cell.angle_beta   90.00
_cell.angle_gamma   90.00
#
_symmetry.space_group_name_H-M   'P 1'
#
loop_
_entity.id
_entity.type
_entity.pdbx_description
1 polymer ?
#
loop_
_entity_poly.entity_id
_entity_poly.type
_entity_poly.pdbx_seq_one_letter_code
_entity_poly.pdbx_strand_id
1 'polypeptide(L)'
;MLEAVAVHAGYGSGESAVEALDGVSCRIERGSVLALVGANGSGKTTLGRLLCGMELASGGRIVADGHDPALGAEERLQVRSLVGFCQQNPVDQIVSSTVYDEVAFGPRNLGLDEDAVGERVASALERCGLIGYERRATTELSGGEQQRLALAGVLAMRPRYLVLDEPTSQLDATARTEFRALVRALAADEDVGVVLITHDPLEVLEADDVLVLEEGREAWEGLPHEFLLGQEELWCAVMPHDAYVDALRKALMSGFAAIEPDVGLLEPEMLAAWLVEHGRSASDGRRPDGTPSAHSNLGACSGLCLDNVSFSYGDRPALQRVDLTSMHGRVLLLSGCSGSGKSTLVRVAAGLYEPDEGQVALDGAAVHAGSVGLSFQNPEQQFFLDSVHDEIAFAPRNLGCPEDEVERRVLYAAQLVGFDGTLLARDPFALSGGQARLAAIASVLSLETGVYLLDEPTAGLDAGGRQAVHQLVLGLAREGAVVLVVSHDVGEWLDVADDAILMRDGSIVWSGLTAELQSDTVPFEMSGLDAPLGVRLRKALAGMSAAREASVR
;
A
#
# COMPACT_ATOMS: atom_id res chain seq x y z
N MET A 1 -27.83 13.27 -2.21
CA MET A 1 -26.99 12.95 -3.38
C MET A 1 -25.83 13.93 -3.45
N LEU A 2 -24.62 13.42 -3.61
CA LEU A 2 -23.42 14.20 -3.88
C LEU A 2 -23.08 14.11 -5.37
N GLU A 3 -22.88 15.26 -6.02
CA GLU A 3 -22.76 15.33 -7.47
C GLU A 3 -21.68 16.34 -7.88
N ALA A 4 -20.86 15.97 -8.85
CA ALA A 4 -19.95 16.84 -9.59
C ALA A 4 -20.38 16.87 -11.06
N VAL A 5 -20.47 18.06 -11.66
CA VAL A 5 -20.93 18.25 -13.05
C VAL A 5 -19.92 19.09 -13.80
N ALA A 6 -19.27 18.48 -14.80
CA ALA A 6 -18.27 19.09 -15.68
C ALA A 6 -17.24 19.95 -14.91
N VAL A 7 -16.65 19.35 -13.87
CA VAL A 7 -15.75 20.04 -12.93
C VAL A 7 -14.38 20.24 -13.55
N HIS A 8 -13.88 21.48 -13.46
CA HIS A 8 -12.52 21.86 -13.83
C HIS A 8 -11.73 22.31 -12.61
N ALA A 9 -10.46 21.95 -12.53
CA ALA A 9 -9.55 22.39 -11.47
C ALA A 9 -8.12 22.43 -11.97
N GLY A 10 -7.35 23.41 -11.51
CA GLY A 10 -5.93 23.53 -11.86
C GLY A 10 -5.14 24.20 -10.74
N TYR A 11 -3.84 23.97 -10.73
CA TYR A 11 -2.89 24.51 -9.76
C TYR A 11 -1.85 25.38 -10.46
N GLY A 12 -1.34 26.39 -9.76
CA GLY A 12 -0.35 27.33 -10.28
C GLY A 12 -0.98 28.51 -11.01
N SER A 13 -0.13 29.36 -11.59
CA SER A 13 -0.55 30.54 -12.36
C SER A 13 0.41 30.79 -13.52
N GLY A 14 -0.10 31.31 -14.65
CA GLY A 14 0.68 31.61 -15.84
C GLY A 14 1.12 30.36 -16.61
N GLU A 15 2.36 30.35 -17.14
CA GLU A 15 2.90 29.26 -17.97
C GLU A 15 3.14 27.94 -17.17
N SER A 16 3.09 28.00 -15.84
CA SER A 16 3.21 26.82 -14.96
C SER A 16 1.87 26.29 -14.42
N ALA A 17 0.73 26.76 -14.95
CA ALA A 17 -0.56 26.23 -14.59
C ALA A 17 -0.70 24.78 -15.07
N VAL A 18 -1.02 23.87 -14.13
CA VAL A 18 -1.30 22.46 -14.41
C VAL A 18 -2.80 22.26 -14.24
N GLU A 19 -3.47 21.82 -15.30
CA GLU A 19 -4.87 21.43 -15.22
C GLU A 19 -4.94 20.02 -14.61
N ALA A 20 -5.57 19.93 -13.44
CA ALA A 20 -5.69 18.67 -12.69
C ALA A 20 -7.00 17.94 -13.01
N LEU A 21 -8.06 18.68 -13.39
CA LEU A 21 -9.35 18.13 -13.82
C LEU A 21 -9.89 18.96 -15.00
N ASP A 22 -10.39 18.27 -16.02
CA ASP A 22 -10.93 18.85 -17.23
C ASP A 22 -12.30 18.25 -17.57
N GLY A 23 -13.36 18.83 -16.98
CA GLY A 23 -14.75 18.50 -17.29
C GLY A 23 -15.25 17.19 -16.65
N VAL A 24 -14.69 16.75 -15.54
CA VAL A 24 -15.07 15.50 -14.86
C VAL A 24 -16.47 15.63 -14.25
N SER A 25 -17.30 14.59 -14.44
CA SER A 25 -18.61 14.44 -13.81
C SER A 25 -18.67 13.13 -13.04
N CYS A 26 -19.34 13.12 -11.88
CA CYS A 26 -19.64 11.91 -11.13
C CYS A 26 -20.84 12.14 -10.21
N ARG A 27 -21.46 11.03 -9.80
CA ARG A 27 -22.63 11.05 -8.93
C ARG A 27 -22.52 9.94 -7.88
N ILE A 28 -22.75 10.30 -6.63
CA ILE A 28 -22.69 9.39 -5.49
C ILE A 28 -24.03 9.42 -4.78
N GLU A 29 -24.68 8.29 -4.73
CA GLU A 29 -25.91 8.13 -3.96
C GLU A 29 -25.59 7.74 -2.52
N ARG A 30 -26.55 7.94 -1.62
CA ARG A 30 -26.40 7.46 -0.24
C ARG A 30 -26.55 5.96 -0.27
N GLY A 31 -25.77 5.28 0.56
CA GLY A 31 -25.78 3.82 0.62
C GLY A 31 -25.00 3.12 -0.50
N SER A 32 -24.30 3.87 -1.37
CA SER A 32 -23.48 3.31 -2.43
C SER A 32 -22.00 3.63 -2.25
N VAL A 33 -21.16 2.78 -2.85
CA VAL A 33 -19.70 2.93 -2.90
C VAL A 33 -19.28 3.17 -4.35
N LEU A 34 -18.70 4.34 -4.64
CA LEU A 34 -18.05 4.66 -5.91
C LEU A 34 -16.54 4.46 -5.77
N ALA A 35 -15.96 3.52 -6.51
CA ALA A 35 -14.51 3.40 -6.63
C ALA A 35 -13.98 4.41 -7.64
N LEU A 36 -13.08 5.28 -7.20
CA LEU A 36 -12.38 6.26 -8.03
C LEU A 36 -10.96 5.79 -8.28
N VAL A 37 -10.65 5.41 -9.51
CA VAL A 37 -9.39 4.80 -9.90
C VAL A 37 -8.67 5.59 -11.01
N GLY A 38 -7.37 5.34 -11.19
CA GLY A 38 -6.54 6.00 -12.20
C GLY A 38 -5.08 6.07 -11.77
N ALA A 39 -4.17 6.34 -12.69
CA ALA A 39 -2.74 6.49 -12.39
C ALA A 39 -2.46 7.64 -11.41
N ASN A 40 -1.25 7.68 -10.84
CA ASN A 40 -0.83 8.80 -10.01
C ASN A 40 -0.80 10.10 -10.84
N GLY A 41 -1.36 11.17 -10.26
CA GLY A 41 -1.51 12.45 -10.96
C GLY A 41 -2.73 12.56 -11.88
N SER A 42 -3.60 11.55 -11.96
CA SER A 42 -4.82 11.60 -12.80
C SER A 42 -5.93 12.51 -12.25
N GLY A 43 -5.76 13.13 -11.07
CA GLY A 43 -6.73 14.08 -10.50
C GLY A 43 -7.65 13.52 -9.40
N LYS A 44 -7.49 12.25 -8.99
CA LYS A 44 -8.36 11.59 -7.98
C LYS A 44 -8.46 12.36 -6.66
N THR A 45 -7.33 12.63 -6.03
CA THR A 45 -7.27 13.40 -4.75
C THR A 45 -7.82 14.81 -4.92
N THR A 46 -7.58 15.46 -6.08
CA THR A 46 -8.14 16.77 -6.39
C THR A 46 -9.67 16.72 -6.44
N LEU A 47 -10.23 15.72 -7.15
CA LEU A 47 -11.69 15.51 -7.17
C LEU A 47 -12.23 15.27 -5.76
N GLY A 48 -11.57 14.42 -4.97
CA GLY A 48 -11.94 14.15 -3.57
C GLY A 48 -12.00 15.43 -2.72
N ARG A 49 -10.98 16.29 -2.78
CA ARG A 49 -10.93 17.56 -2.05
C ARG A 49 -12.01 18.56 -2.49
N LEU A 50 -12.32 18.58 -3.77
CA LEU A 50 -13.39 19.40 -4.32
C LEU A 50 -14.77 18.93 -3.84
N LEU A 51 -15.05 17.61 -3.85
CA LEU A 51 -16.30 17.02 -3.36
C LEU A 51 -16.56 17.36 -1.88
N CYS A 52 -15.51 17.48 -1.08
CA CYS A 52 -15.59 17.86 0.34
C CYS A 52 -15.65 19.39 0.57
N GLY A 53 -15.61 20.21 -0.47
CA GLY A 53 -15.54 21.66 -0.34
C GLY A 53 -14.26 22.17 0.35
N MET A 54 -13.18 21.38 0.34
CA MET A 54 -11.85 21.81 0.82
C MET A 54 -11.22 22.78 -0.17
N GLU A 55 -11.41 22.51 -1.45
CA GLU A 55 -11.02 23.35 -2.57
C GLU A 55 -12.26 23.76 -3.38
N LEU A 56 -12.12 24.75 -4.26
CA LEU A 56 -13.19 25.21 -5.15
C LEU A 56 -12.82 24.90 -6.59
N ALA A 57 -13.77 24.39 -7.33
CA ALA A 57 -13.62 24.20 -8.77
C ALA A 57 -13.42 25.54 -9.51
N SER A 58 -12.58 25.55 -10.53
CA SER A 58 -12.39 26.69 -11.43
C SER A 58 -13.52 26.79 -12.47
N GLY A 59 -14.21 25.67 -12.72
CA GLY A 59 -15.37 25.57 -13.61
C GLY A 59 -16.22 24.37 -13.25
N GLY A 60 -17.43 24.31 -13.81
CA GLY A 60 -18.39 23.28 -13.45
C GLY A 60 -19.09 23.55 -12.11
N ARG A 61 -19.63 22.50 -11.48
CA ARG A 61 -20.42 22.63 -10.25
C ARG A 61 -20.30 21.38 -9.39
N ILE A 62 -20.31 21.59 -8.05
CA ILE A 62 -20.39 20.52 -7.04
C ILE A 62 -21.59 20.79 -6.15
N VAL A 63 -22.37 19.76 -5.84
CA VAL A 63 -23.55 19.87 -4.98
C VAL A 63 -23.63 18.67 -4.04
N ALA A 64 -23.74 18.94 -2.74
CA ALA A 64 -24.00 17.94 -1.72
C ALA A 64 -25.37 18.20 -1.08
N ASP A 65 -26.35 17.33 -1.31
CA ASP A 65 -27.73 17.45 -0.81
C ASP A 65 -28.36 18.83 -1.01
N GLY A 66 -28.06 19.47 -2.16
CA GLY A 66 -28.56 20.79 -2.54
C GLY A 66 -27.67 21.97 -2.15
N HIS A 67 -26.60 21.76 -1.42
CA HIS A 67 -25.63 22.79 -1.03
C HIS A 67 -24.47 22.86 -2.03
N ASP A 68 -24.11 24.04 -2.48
CA ASP A 68 -23.04 24.31 -3.45
C ASP A 68 -21.93 25.13 -2.77
N PRO A 69 -20.70 24.61 -2.59
CA PRO A 69 -19.63 25.28 -1.85
C PRO A 69 -19.12 26.55 -2.55
N ALA A 70 -19.43 26.76 -3.83
CA ALA A 70 -19.05 27.95 -4.58
C ALA A 70 -19.93 29.18 -4.26
N LEU A 71 -21.12 28.96 -3.69
CA LEU A 71 -22.07 30.03 -3.41
C LEU A 71 -21.73 30.86 -2.16
N GLY A 72 -20.76 30.45 -1.35
CA GLY A 72 -20.28 31.22 -0.21
C GLY A 72 -19.78 30.42 0.95
N ALA A 73 -19.34 31.11 2.01
CA ALA A 73 -18.71 30.44 3.17
C ALA A 73 -19.69 29.57 3.96
N GLU A 74 -20.96 29.97 4.06
CA GLU A 74 -22.00 29.21 4.77
C GLU A 74 -22.31 27.90 4.04
N GLU A 75 -22.53 27.98 2.72
CA GLU A 75 -22.74 26.78 1.88
C GLU A 75 -21.53 25.82 1.93
N ARG A 76 -20.32 26.36 1.92
CA ARG A 76 -19.10 25.56 2.07
C ARG A 76 -19.04 24.86 3.41
N LEU A 77 -19.45 25.52 4.49
CA LEU A 77 -19.53 24.90 5.81
C LEU A 77 -20.57 23.77 5.84
N GLN A 78 -21.72 23.96 5.18
CA GLN A 78 -22.73 22.91 5.05
C GLN A 78 -22.16 21.70 4.30
N VAL A 79 -21.50 21.90 3.15
CA VAL A 79 -20.87 20.79 2.40
C VAL A 79 -19.85 20.06 3.28
N ARG A 80 -18.97 20.76 4.01
CA ARG A 80 -17.98 20.17 4.91
C ARG A 80 -18.60 19.42 6.10
N SER A 81 -19.80 19.75 6.49
CA SER A 81 -20.54 19.00 7.53
C SER A 81 -21.19 17.74 6.98
N LEU A 82 -21.51 17.72 5.69
CA LEU A 82 -22.16 16.60 5.00
C LEU A 82 -21.17 15.59 4.45
N VAL A 83 -19.98 16.04 4.02
CA VAL A 83 -18.97 15.22 3.33
C VAL A 83 -17.71 15.17 4.16
N GLY A 84 -17.41 13.99 4.72
CA GLY A 84 -16.18 13.73 5.45
C GLY A 84 -15.03 13.36 4.51
N PHE A 85 -13.80 13.73 4.84
CA PHE A 85 -12.60 13.38 4.08
C PHE A 85 -11.59 12.66 4.98
N CYS A 86 -11.12 11.49 4.55
CA CYS A 86 -10.03 10.76 5.19
C CYS A 86 -8.83 10.76 4.26
N GLN A 87 -7.70 11.28 4.73
CA GLN A 87 -6.47 11.43 3.94
C GLN A 87 -5.73 10.10 3.82
N GLN A 88 -4.89 9.99 2.79
CA GLN A 88 -4.04 8.84 2.53
C GLN A 88 -3.10 8.54 3.70
N ASN A 89 -2.46 9.57 4.28
CA ASN A 89 -1.59 9.42 5.44
C ASN A 89 -2.33 9.88 6.71
N PRO A 90 -2.66 8.97 7.64
CA PRO A 90 -3.39 9.33 8.85
C PRO A 90 -2.63 10.30 9.76
N VAL A 91 -1.29 10.27 9.73
CA VAL A 91 -0.45 11.15 10.57
C VAL A 91 -0.67 12.62 10.23
N ASP A 92 -0.93 12.96 8.96
CA ASP A 92 -1.16 14.33 8.52
C ASP A 92 -2.56 14.84 8.92
N GLN A 93 -3.47 13.94 9.29
CA GLN A 93 -4.82 14.25 9.73
C GLN A 93 -4.94 14.34 11.25
N ILE A 94 -4.15 13.55 11.99
CA ILE A 94 -4.18 13.48 13.47
C ILE A 94 -3.52 14.73 14.07
N VAL A 95 -4.27 15.52 14.80
CA VAL A 95 -3.82 16.79 15.39
C VAL A 95 -3.77 16.79 16.92
N SER A 96 -4.44 15.82 17.58
CA SER A 96 -4.54 15.77 19.03
C SER A 96 -3.57 14.73 19.63
N SER A 97 -3.24 14.90 20.91
CA SER A 97 -2.31 14.00 21.61
C SER A 97 -2.95 12.72 22.15
N THR A 98 -4.29 12.70 22.32
CA THR A 98 -5.02 11.53 22.80
C THR A 98 -6.09 11.09 21.80
N VAL A 99 -6.41 9.80 21.82
CA VAL A 99 -7.46 9.21 20.97
C VAL A 99 -8.81 9.89 21.19
N TYR A 100 -9.19 10.14 22.45
CA TYR A 100 -10.46 10.79 22.76
C TYR A 100 -10.53 12.21 22.18
N ASP A 101 -9.49 13.02 22.39
CA ASP A 101 -9.49 14.41 21.94
C ASP A 101 -9.45 14.49 20.41
N GLU A 102 -8.79 13.55 19.75
CA GLU A 102 -8.78 13.47 18.29
C GLU A 102 -10.19 13.25 17.73
N VAL A 103 -10.91 12.25 18.27
CA VAL A 103 -12.28 11.95 17.80
C VAL A 103 -13.27 13.04 18.23
N ALA A 104 -13.05 13.70 19.37
CA ALA A 104 -13.88 14.80 19.86
C ALA A 104 -13.67 16.11 19.07
N PHE A 105 -12.56 16.26 18.35
CA PHE A 105 -12.16 17.50 17.68
C PHE A 105 -13.23 17.99 16.68
N GLY A 106 -13.69 17.12 15.79
CA GLY A 106 -14.72 17.45 14.80
C GLY A 106 -16.08 17.86 15.44
N PRO A 107 -16.67 17.03 16.32
CA PRO A 107 -17.90 17.34 17.02
C PRO A 107 -17.86 18.65 17.82
N ARG A 108 -16.73 18.94 18.52
CA ARG A 108 -16.54 20.22 19.23
C ARG A 108 -16.53 21.41 18.27
N ASN A 109 -15.88 21.28 17.10
CA ASN A 109 -15.86 22.34 16.08
C ASN A 109 -17.23 22.57 15.45
N LEU A 110 -18.11 21.56 15.48
CA LEU A 110 -19.52 21.71 15.10
C LEU A 110 -20.37 22.41 16.17
N GLY A 111 -19.79 22.75 17.33
CA GLY A 111 -20.45 23.45 18.43
C GLY A 111 -21.39 22.58 19.26
N LEU A 112 -21.18 21.26 19.29
CA LEU A 112 -21.97 20.35 20.13
C LEU A 112 -21.57 20.50 21.60
N ASP A 113 -22.53 20.23 22.51
CA ASP A 113 -22.24 20.12 23.93
C ASP A 113 -21.43 18.86 24.27
N GLU A 114 -20.75 18.85 25.41
CA GLU A 114 -19.83 17.75 25.78
C GLU A 114 -20.55 16.40 25.97
N ASP A 115 -21.82 16.37 26.31
CA ASP A 115 -22.60 15.12 26.42
C ASP A 115 -22.81 14.52 25.03
N ALA A 116 -23.24 15.32 24.07
CA ALA A 116 -23.36 14.90 22.67
C ALA A 116 -22.00 14.53 22.03
N VAL A 117 -20.93 15.27 22.38
CA VAL A 117 -19.56 14.92 21.97
C VAL A 117 -19.19 13.54 22.49
N GLY A 118 -19.42 13.27 23.79
CA GLY A 118 -19.11 11.98 24.40
C GLY A 118 -19.85 10.81 23.75
N GLU A 119 -21.14 10.96 23.43
CA GLU A 119 -21.92 9.95 22.71
C GLU A 119 -21.37 9.67 21.32
N ARG A 120 -21.00 10.73 20.56
CA ARG A 120 -20.45 10.58 19.22
C ARG A 120 -19.07 9.93 19.23
N VAL A 121 -18.21 10.30 20.18
CA VAL A 121 -16.90 9.69 20.36
C VAL A 121 -17.03 8.20 20.67
N ALA A 122 -17.86 7.82 21.63
CA ALA A 122 -18.07 6.43 22.01
C ALA A 122 -18.55 5.59 20.81
N SER A 123 -19.55 6.10 20.06
CA SER A 123 -20.07 5.43 18.87
C SER A 123 -19.03 5.30 17.77
N ALA A 124 -18.23 6.33 17.50
CA ALA A 124 -17.20 6.29 16.46
C ALA A 124 -16.05 5.32 16.82
N LEU A 125 -15.61 5.31 18.09
CA LEU A 125 -14.58 4.39 18.56
C LEU A 125 -15.06 2.92 18.51
N GLU A 126 -16.33 2.67 18.84
CA GLU A 126 -16.93 1.33 18.74
C GLU A 126 -16.90 0.82 17.30
N ARG A 127 -17.35 1.63 16.33
CA ARG A 127 -17.36 1.27 14.90
C ARG A 127 -15.97 0.98 14.36
N CYS A 128 -14.98 1.75 14.78
CA CYS A 128 -13.60 1.61 14.32
C CYS A 128 -12.78 0.59 15.13
N GLY A 129 -13.40 -0.14 16.09
CA GLY A 129 -12.72 -1.15 16.91
C GLY A 129 -11.64 -0.57 17.83
N LEU A 130 -11.85 0.68 18.33
CA LEU A 130 -10.91 1.40 19.21
C LEU A 130 -11.46 1.59 20.64
N ILE A 131 -12.43 0.76 21.06
CA ILE A 131 -12.94 0.79 22.44
C ILE A 131 -11.80 0.52 23.43
N GLY A 132 -11.71 1.35 24.48
CA GLY A 132 -10.67 1.23 25.51
C GLY A 132 -9.35 1.95 25.17
N TYR A 133 -9.27 2.62 24.00
CA TYR A 133 -8.11 3.39 23.60
C TYR A 133 -8.20 4.89 23.93
N GLU A 134 -9.29 5.34 24.50
CA GLU A 134 -9.64 6.76 24.71
C GLU A 134 -8.50 7.58 25.34
N ARG A 135 -7.75 6.98 26.26
CA ARG A 135 -6.66 7.63 27.00
C ARG A 135 -5.27 7.40 26.43
N ARG A 136 -5.14 6.58 25.39
CA ARG A 136 -3.85 6.33 24.76
C ARG A 136 -3.36 7.57 24.02
N ALA A 137 -2.05 7.74 23.97
CA ALA A 137 -1.43 8.74 23.11
C ALA A 137 -1.57 8.30 21.65
N THR A 138 -1.88 9.24 20.75
CA THR A 138 -2.03 8.98 19.32
C THR A 138 -0.73 8.48 18.68
N THR A 139 0.41 8.86 19.25
CA THR A 139 1.76 8.44 18.83
C THR A 139 2.11 7.00 19.25
N GLU A 140 1.34 6.38 20.16
CA GLU A 140 1.54 4.99 20.56
C GLU A 140 0.79 3.99 19.68
N LEU A 141 -0.03 4.49 18.76
CA LEU A 141 -0.84 3.67 17.87
C LEU A 141 -0.02 3.14 16.68
N SER A 142 -0.29 1.91 16.28
CA SER A 142 0.19 1.37 15.01
C SER A 142 -0.42 2.11 13.82
N GLY A 143 0.18 2.02 12.63
CA GLY A 143 -0.34 2.67 11.42
C GLY A 143 -1.81 2.30 11.12
N GLY A 144 -2.18 1.03 11.28
CA GLY A 144 -3.57 0.59 11.12
C GLY A 144 -4.53 1.14 12.19
N GLU A 145 -4.07 1.27 13.45
CA GLU A 145 -4.85 1.93 14.51
C GLU A 145 -4.98 3.44 14.26
N GLN A 146 -3.93 4.09 13.73
CA GLN A 146 -3.98 5.51 13.32
C GLN A 146 -4.95 5.74 12.17
N GLN A 147 -5.00 4.84 11.18
CA GLN A 147 -5.97 4.90 10.09
C GLN A 147 -7.41 4.77 10.61
N ARG A 148 -7.66 3.81 11.50
CA ARG A 148 -8.97 3.67 12.16
C ARG A 148 -9.32 4.88 13.03
N LEU A 149 -8.33 5.50 13.68
CA LEU A 149 -8.53 6.72 14.46
C LEU A 149 -8.91 7.91 13.56
N ALA A 150 -8.20 8.11 12.44
CA ALA A 150 -8.51 9.15 11.48
C ALA A 150 -9.94 9.00 10.94
N LEU A 151 -10.35 7.77 10.60
CA LEU A 151 -11.73 7.48 10.20
C LEU A 151 -12.72 7.73 11.33
N ALA A 152 -12.41 7.34 12.58
CA ALA A 152 -13.29 7.59 13.74
C ALA A 152 -13.52 9.09 13.96
N GLY A 153 -12.48 9.92 13.79
CA GLY A 153 -12.60 11.39 13.87
C GLY A 153 -13.59 11.95 12.84
N VAL A 154 -13.57 11.41 11.63
CA VAL A 154 -14.51 11.80 10.56
C VAL A 154 -15.93 11.28 10.86
N LEU A 155 -16.08 10.02 11.25
CA LEU A 155 -17.39 9.39 11.56
C LEU A 155 -18.10 10.06 12.75
N ALA A 156 -17.34 10.60 13.71
CA ALA A 156 -17.90 11.31 14.85
C ALA A 156 -18.69 12.58 14.44
N MET A 157 -18.40 13.15 13.27
CA MET A 157 -19.17 14.26 12.71
C MET A 157 -20.52 13.81 12.13
N ARG A 158 -20.72 12.49 11.92
CA ARG A 158 -21.89 11.87 11.27
C ARG A 158 -22.12 12.40 9.86
N PRO A 159 -21.14 12.31 8.98
CA PRO A 159 -21.27 12.76 7.58
C PRO A 159 -22.29 11.86 6.84
N ARG A 160 -22.90 12.41 5.76
CA ARG A 160 -23.75 11.65 4.85
C ARG A 160 -22.97 11.03 3.70
N TYR A 161 -21.79 11.58 3.44
CA TYR A 161 -20.85 11.11 2.41
C TYR A 161 -19.45 11.04 3.00
N LEU A 162 -18.68 10.05 2.56
CA LEU A 162 -17.27 9.88 2.90
C LEU A 162 -16.44 9.86 1.63
N VAL A 163 -15.34 10.59 1.62
CA VAL A 163 -14.29 10.45 0.63
C VAL A 163 -13.07 9.87 1.35
N LEU A 164 -12.63 8.70 0.92
CA LEU A 164 -11.53 7.96 1.49
C LEU A 164 -10.40 7.90 0.46
N ASP A 165 -9.27 8.54 0.75
CA ASP A 165 -8.14 8.62 -0.18
C ASP A 165 -7.10 7.56 0.18
N GLU A 166 -7.06 6.47 -0.59
CA GLU A 166 -6.18 5.30 -0.40
C GLU A 166 -6.11 4.77 1.04
N PRO A 167 -7.24 4.54 1.71
CA PRO A 167 -7.29 4.31 3.14
C PRO A 167 -6.61 3.01 3.60
N THR A 168 -6.35 2.08 2.69
CA THR A 168 -5.80 0.75 2.99
C THR A 168 -4.36 0.58 2.54
N SER A 169 -3.76 1.60 1.91
CA SER A 169 -2.43 1.52 1.29
C SER A 169 -1.29 1.16 2.27
N GLN A 170 -1.47 1.45 3.56
CA GLN A 170 -0.48 1.18 4.62
C GLN A 170 -0.92 0.07 5.59
N LEU A 171 -2.04 -0.60 5.31
CA LEU A 171 -2.59 -1.66 6.15
C LEU A 171 -2.05 -3.03 5.75
N ASP A 172 -1.84 -3.91 6.73
CA ASP A 172 -1.62 -5.33 6.47
C ASP A 172 -2.90 -6.02 5.97
N ALA A 173 -2.79 -7.25 5.47
CA ALA A 173 -3.90 -7.97 4.83
C ALA A 173 -5.13 -8.11 5.73
N THR A 174 -4.93 -8.39 7.02
CA THR A 174 -6.02 -8.54 8.00
C THR A 174 -6.73 -7.21 8.22
N ALA A 175 -5.95 -6.14 8.49
CA ALA A 175 -6.50 -4.80 8.68
C ALA A 175 -7.21 -4.27 7.42
N ARG A 176 -6.73 -4.61 6.20
CA ARG A 176 -7.43 -4.28 4.94
C ARG A 176 -8.79 -4.96 4.87
N THR A 177 -8.86 -6.25 5.18
CA THR A 177 -10.12 -7.01 5.16
C THR A 177 -11.14 -6.42 6.16
N GLU A 178 -10.70 -6.12 7.39
CA GLU A 178 -11.54 -5.46 8.39
C GLU A 178 -12.02 -4.07 7.93
N PHE A 179 -11.12 -3.28 7.32
CA PHE A 179 -11.45 -1.94 6.83
C PHE A 179 -12.48 -1.99 5.69
N ARG A 180 -12.33 -2.90 4.72
CA ARG A 180 -13.30 -3.10 3.64
C ARG A 180 -14.68 -3.47 4.19
N ALA A 181 -14.73 -4.41 5.15
CA ALA A 181 -15.98 -4.77 5.82
C ALA A 181 -16.63 -3.57 6.51
N LEU A 182 -15.84 -2.71 7.17
CA LEU A 182 -16.32 -1.48 7.78
C LEU A 182 -16.90 -0.51 6.75
N VAL A 183 -16.23 -0.26 5.63
CA VAL A 183 -16.71 0.63 4.56
C VAL A 183 -18.05 0.12 4.00
N ARG A 184 -18.17 -1.19 3.76
CA ARG A 184 -19.43 -1.78 3.31
C ARG A 184 -20.55 -1.63 4.33
N ALA A 185 -20.28 -1.85 5.62
CA ALA A 185 -21.27 -1.68 6.67
C ALA A 185 -21.74 -0.20 6.76
N LEU A 186 -20.83 0.77 6.61
CA LEU A 186 -21.18 2.19 6.58
C LEU A 186 -22.10 2.53 5.40
N ALA A 187 -21.85 1.97 4.23
CA ALA A 187 -22.72 2.17 3.08
C ALA A 187 -24.07 1.45 3.27
N ALA A 188 -24.07 0.15 3.46
CA ALA A 188 -25.29 -0.66 3.45
C ALA A 188 -26.20 -0.42 4.66
N ASP A 189 -25.62 -0.33 5.88
CA ASP A 189 -26.40 -0.29 7.13
C ASP A 189 -26.70 1.14 7.60
N GLU A 190 -25.85 2.12 7.23
CA GLU A 190 -25.95 3.51 7.72
C GLU A 190 -26.34 4.50 6.65
N ASP A 191 -26.57 4.05 5.41
CA ASP A 191 -26.97 4.88 4.28
C ASP A 191 -25.96 6.03 3.99
N VAL A 192 -24.65 5.75 4.15
CA VAL A 192 -23.56 6.68 3.85
C VAL A 192 -23.08 6.45 2.42
N GLY A 193 -23.06 7.51 1.59
CA GLY A 193 -22.45 7.42 0.26
C GLY A 193 -20.91 7.48 0.39
N VAL A 194 -20.19 6.57 -0.25
CA VAL A 194 -18.73 6.49 -0.14
C VAL A 194 -18.06 6.69 -1.49
N VAL A 195 -17.06 7.57 -1.56
CA VAL A 195 -16.09 7.64 -2.65
C VAL A 195 -14.80 7.02 -2.14
N LEU A 196 -14.40 5.93 -2.75
CA LEU A 196 -13.20 5.19 -2.38
C LEU A 196 -12.14 5.37 -3.47
N ILE A 197 -11.15 6.24 -3.22
CA ILE A 197 -9.98 6.37 -4.08
C ILE A 197 -9.06 5.21 -3.77
N THR A 198 -8.78 4.35 -4.75
CA THR A 198 -8.03 3.13 -4.50
C THR A 198 -7.24 2.63 -5.72
N HIS A 199 -6.20 1.85 -5.43
CA HIS A 199 -5.46 1.02 -6.39
C HIS A 199 -5.59 -0.49 -6.05
N ASP A 200 -6.45 -0.86 -5.08
CA ASP A 200 -6.67 -2.27 -4.71
C ASP A 200 -7.77 -2.88 -5.61
N PRO A 201 -7.44 -3.92 -6.42
CA PRO A 201 -8.40 -4.56 -7.30
C PRO A 201 -9.63 -5.13 -6.58
N LEU A 202 -9.45 -5.57 -5.32
CA LEU A 202 -10.53 -6.16 -4.54
C LEU A 202 -11.52 -5.10 -4.07
N GLU A 203 -11.02 -3.92 -3.66
CA GLU A 203 -11.86 -2.78 -3.30
C GLU A 203 -12.69 -2.29 -4.49
N VAL A 204 -12.08 -2.28 -5.70
CA VAL A 204 -12.79 -1.93 -6.93
C VAL A 204 -13.89 -2.93 -7.23
N LEU A 205 -13.62 -4.24 -7.11
CA LEU A 205 -14.61 -5.29 -7.36
C LEU A 205 -15.75 -5.34 -6.33
N GLU A 206 -15.51 -4.78 -5.15
CA GLU A 206 -16.51 -4.66 -4.09
C GLU A 206 -17.33 -3.36 -4.15
N ALA A 207 -17.01 -2.40 -5.00
CA ALA A 207 -17.77 -1.17 -5.18
C ALA A 207 -19.07 -1.41 -5.98
N ASP A 208 -20.00 -0.45 -5.90
CA ASP A 208 -21.23 -0.45 -6.69
C ASP A 208 -20.98 0.10 -8.09
N ASP A 209 -20.15 1.16 -8.19
CA ASP A 209 -19.77 1.81 -9.43
C ASP A 209 -18.27 2.12 -9.45
N VAL A 210 -17.70 2.25 -10.64
CA VAL A 210 -16.29 2.60 -10.86
C VAL A 210 -16.19 3.79 -11.80
N LEU A 211 -15.42 4.80 -11.41
CA LEU A 211 -15.01 5.92 -12.25
C LEU A 211 -13.49 5.88 -12.45
N VAL A 212 -13.06 5.83 -13.70
CA VAL A 212 -11.62 5.83 -14.06
C VAL A 212 -11.24 7.21 -14.57
N LEU A 213 -10.20 7.79 -13.96
CA LEU A 213 -9.62 9.06 -14.40
C LEU A 213 -8.27 8.83 -15.09
N GLU A 214 -8.09 9.49 -16.22
CA GLU A 214 -6.82 9.55 -16.95
C GLU A 214 -6.54 11.00 -17.36
N GLU A 215 -5.38 11.53 -17.00
CA GLU A 215 -4.96 12.92 -17.33
C GLU A 215 -6.02 14.01 -17.00
N GLY A 216 -6.69 13.88 -15.86
CA GLY A 216 -7.69 14.83 -15.41
C GLY A 216 -9.07 14.70 -16.06
N ARG A 217 -9.30 13.66 -16.85
CA ARG A 217 -10.57 13.40 -17.56
C ARG A 217 -11.15 12.05 -17.18
N GLU A 218 -12.44 11.91 -17.36
CA GLU A 218 -13.11 10.63 -17.31
C GLU A 218 -12.68 9.77 -18.49
N ALA A 219 -12.02 8.63 -18.19
CA ALA A 219 -11.66 7.63 -19.19
C ALA A 219 -12.74 6.56 -19.33
N TRP A 220 -13.40 6.21 -18.23
CA TRP A 220 -14.47 5.22 -18.21
C TRP A 220 -15.30 5.32 -16.92
N GLU A 221 -16.61 4.98 -17.00
CA GLU A 221 -17.54 4.85 -15.88
C GLU A 221 -18.46 3.64 -16.10
N GLY A 222 -18.76 2.89 -15.05
CA GLY A 222 -19.68 1.75 -15.11
C GLY A 222 -19.51 0.77 -13.94
N LEU A 223 -20.03 -0.46 -14.11
CA LEU A 223 -20.02 -1.47 -13.07
C LEU A 223 -18.65 -2.16 -12.95
N PRO A 224 -18.21 -2.57 -11.74
CA PRO A 224 -16.91 -3.21 -11.53
C PRO A 224 -16.63 -4.41 -12.44
N HIS A 225 -17.64 -5.28 -12.66
CA HIS A 225 -17.48 -6.45 -13.52
C HIS A 225 -17.35 -6.09 -15.01
N GLU A 226 -17.99 -5.00 -15.47
CA GLU A 226 -17.84 -4.48 -16.83
C GLU A 226 -16.45 -3.88 -17.04
N PHE A 227 -15.91 -3.21 -16.02
CA PHE A 227 -14.54 -2.71 -16.02
C PHE A 227 -13.54 -3.87 -16.12
N LEU A 228 -13.66 -4.90 -15.26
CA LEU A 228 -12.79 -6.07 -15.25
C LEU A 228 -12.80 -6.83 -16.59
N LEU A 229 -13.98 -7.00 -17.22
CA LEU A 229 -14.14 -7.86 -18.40
C LEU A 229 -14.01 -7.11 -19.72
N GLY A 230 -14.47 -5.85 -19.76
CA GLY A 230 -14.61 -5.08 -21.00
C GLY A 230 -13.46 -4.11 -21.26
N GLN A 231 -12.66 -3.75 -20.25
CA GLN A 231 -11.64 -2.70 -20.32
C GLN A 231 -10.24 -3.22 -19.94
N GLU A 232 -9.80 -4.32 -20.58
CA GLU A 232 -8.54 -5.00 -20.22
C GLU A 232 -7.31 -4.10 -20.21
N GLU A 233 -7.13 -3.29 -21.27
CA GLU A 233 -5.98 -2.39 -21.39
C GLU A 233 -6.01 -1.35 -20.28
N LEU A 234 -7.17 -0.74 -20.02
CA LEU A 234 -7.33 0.27 -18.99
C LEU A 234 -7.21 -0.33 -17.59
N TRP A 235 -7.80 -1.53 -17.36
CA TRP A 235 -7.64 -2.27 -16.10
C TRP A 235 -6.15 -2.50 -15.78
N CYS A 236 -5.40 -3.07 -16.74
CA CYS A 236 -3.98 -3.36 -16.55
C CYS A 236 -3.11 -2.10 -16.40
N ALA A 237 -3.57 -0.95 -16.90
CA ALA A 237 -2.86 0.33 -16.74
C ALA A 237 -3.01 0.92 -15.34
N VAL A 238 -4.17 0.70 -14.68
CA VAL A 238 -4.49 1.36 -13.40
C VAL A 238 -4.51 0.40 -12.21
N MET A 239 -4.70 -0.91 -12.42
CA MET A 239 -4.74 -1.94 -11.38
C MET A 239 -3.46 -2.78 -11.35
N PRO A 240 -2.88 -3.06 -10.17
CA PRO A 240 -1.78 -3.98 -10.04
C PRO A 240 -2.21 -5.41 -10.38
N HIS A 241 -1.25 -6.23 -10.77
CA HIS A 241 -1.49 -7.66 -11.00
C HIS A 241 -1.91 -8.36 -9.70
N ASP A 242 -3.00 -9.12 -9.74
CA ASP A 242 -3.46 -9.99 -8.67
C ASP A 242 -3.86 -11.36 -9.22
N ALA A 243 -3.22 -12.43 -8.73
CA ALA A 243 -3.42 -13.78 -9.24
C ALA A 243 -4.85 -14.33 -9.05
N TYR A 244 -5.56 -13.91 -7.98
CA TYR A 244 -6.94 -14.28 -7.74
C TYR A 244 -7.88 -13.57 -8.73
N VAL A 245 -7.68 -12.26 -8.93
CA VAL A 245 -8.49 -11.45 -9.85
C VAL A 245 -8.30 -11.91 -11.30
N ASP A 246 -7.09 -12.27 -11.70
CA ASP A 246 -6.83 -12.85 -13.02
C ASP A 246 -7.52 -14.21 -13.22
N ALA A 247 -7.53 -15.06 -12.20
CA ALA A 247 -8.24 -16.33 -12.25
C ALA A 247 -9.77 -16.11 -12.31
N LEU A 248 -10.28 -15.18 -11.53
CA LEU A 248 -11.69 -14.77 -11.53
C LEU A 248 -12.10 -14.25 -12.91
N ARG A 249 -11.31 -13.35 -13.50
CA ARG A 249 -11.55 -12.82 -14.84
C ARG A 249 -11.65 -13.94 -15.89
N LYS A 250 -10.68 -14.86 -15.90
CA LYS A 250 -10.67 -16.02 -16.80
C LYS A 250 -11.91 -16.92 -16.61
N ALA A 251 -12.34 -17.13 -15.38
CA ALA A 251 -13.54 -17.89 -15.06
C ALA A 251 -14.79 -17.20 -15.63
N LEU A 252 -14.96 -15.90 -15.38
CA LEU A 252 -16.08 -15.11 -15.86
C LEU A 252 -16.18 -15.07 -17.39
N MET A 253 -15.08 -14.82 -18.08
CA MET A 253 -15.00 -14.87 -19.55
C MET A 253 -15.37 -16.24 -20.12
N SER A 254 -15.32 -17.28 -19.31
CA SER A 254 -15.59 -18.67 -19.67
C SER A 254 -17.02 -19.12 -19.37
N GLY A 255 -17.89 -18.21 -18.92
CA GLY A 255 -19.29 -18.49 -18.63
C GLY A 255 -19.57 -18.82 -17.17
N PHE A 256 -18.69 -18.46 -16.24
CA PHE A 256 -18.99 -18.49 -14.81
C PHE A 256 -20.07 -17.42 -14.50
N ALA A 257 -21.32 -17.84 -14.39
CA ALA A 257 -22.48 -16.94 -14.27
C ALA A 257 -22.85 -16.62 -12.80
N ALA A 258 -21.91 -16.67 -11.86
CA ALA A 258 -22.20 -16.57 -10.43
C ALA A 258 -21.81 -15.24 -9.78
N ILE A 259 -21.77 -14.15 -10.55
CA ILE A 259 -21.80 -12.83 -9.94
C ILE A 259 -23.20 -12.24 -10.19
N GLU A 260 -24.12 -12.53 -9.27
CA GLU A 260 -25.19 -11.59 -9.01
C GLU A 260 -24.54 -10.36 -8.33
N PRO A 261 -25.00 -9.14 -8.65
CA PRO A 261 -24.41 -7.90 -8.12
C PRO A 261 -24.32 -7.81 -6.58
N ASP A 262 -25.06 -8.64 -5.87
CA ASP A 262 -25.15 -8.70 -4.40
C ASP A 262 -24.20 -9.71 -3.74
N VAL A 263 -23.45 -10.48 -4.50
CA VAL A 263 -22.50 -11.44 -3.92
C VAL A 263 -21.12 -10.83 -3.95
N GLY A 264 -20.62 -10.42 -2.79
CA GLY A 264 -19.23 -9.98 -2.60
C GLY A 264 -18.23 -10.96 -3.21
N LEU A 265 -16.94 -10.63 -3.15
CA LEU A 265 -15.86 -11.46 -3.69
C LEU A 265 -16.11 -12.94 -3.40
N LEU A 266 -16.08 -13.76 -4.44
CA LEU A 266 -16.23 -15.21 -4.30
C LEU A 266 -15.16 -15.76 -3.37
N GLU A 267 -15.55 -16.65 -2.47
CA GLU A 267 -14.55 -17.38 -1.71
C GLU A 267 -13.65 -18.17 -2.67
N PRO A 268 -12.32 -18.18 -2.48
CA PRO A 268 -11.37 -18.86 -3.36
C PRO A 268 -11.71 -20.33 -3.59
N GLU A 269 -12.30 -20.99 -2.60
CA GLU A 269 -12.74 -22.38 -2.65
C GLU A 269 -13.89 -22.59 -3.65
N MET A 270 -14.82 -21.64 -3.76
CA MET A 270 -15.92 -21.69 -4.75
C MET A 270 -15.40 -21.50 -6.17
N LEU A 271 -14.48 -20.55 -6.36
CA LEU A 271 -13.82 -20.33 -7.65
C LEU A 271 -13.01 -21.56 -8.06
N ALA A 272 -12.28 -22.19 -7.13
CA ALA A 272 -11.53 -23.41 -7.37
C ALA A 272 -12.45 -24.57 -7.80
N ALA A 273 -13.58 -24.77 -7.11
CA ALA A 273 -14.55 -25.82 -7.44
C ALA A 273 -15.05 -25.67 -8.88
N TRP A 274 -15.41 -24.46 -9.26
CA TRP A 274 -15.86 -24.17 -10.62
C TRP A 274 -14.77 -24.43 -11.67
N LEU A 275 -13.54 -23.96 -11.44
CA LEU A 275 -12.41 -24.17 -12.36
C LEU A 275 -12.10 -25.65 -12.58
N VAL A 276 -12.16 -26.47 -11.53
CA VAL A 276 -11.93 -27.93 -11.61
C VAL A 276 -13.06 -28.61 -12.35
N GLU A 277 -14.32 -28.23 -12.13
CA GLU A 277 -15.50 -28.82 -12.80
C GLU A 277 -15.47 -28.58 -14.32
N HIS A 278 -15.00 -27.37 -14.74
CA HIS A 278 -14.97 -27.01 -16.16
C HIS A 278 -13.62 -27.30 -16.84
N GLY A 279 -12.75 -28.10 -16.19
CA GLY A 279 -11.52 -28.65 -16.78
C GLY A 279 -10.44 -27.60 -17.05
N ARG A 280 -10.45 -26.47 -16.33
CA ARG A 280 -9.48 -25.39 -16.50
C ARG A 280 -8.50 -25.38 -15.35
N SER A 281 -7.23 -25.40 -15.67
CA SER A 281 -6.12 -25.14 -14.74
C SER A 281 -6.03 -23.62 -14.54
N ALA A 282 -5.90 -23.16 -13.31
CA ALA A 282 -5.33 -21.82 -13.07
C ALA A 282 -3.90 -21.89 -13.59
N SER A 283 -3.69 -21.26 -14.76
CA SER A 283 -2.51 -21.47 -15.58
C SER A 283 -1.27 -20.88 -14.99
N ASP A 284 -0.21 -21.61 -15.23
CA ASP A 284 1.11 -21.14 -15.66
C ASP A 284 1.71 -19.91 -14.94
N GLY A 285 1.89 -20.02 -13.62
CA GLY A 285 3.08 -19.43 -13.04
C GLY A 285 4.27 -20.22 -13.59
N ARG A 286 5.16 -19.57 -14.35
CA ARG A 286 6.45 -20.13 -14.72
C ARG A 286 7.07 -20.73 -13.46
N ARG A 287 7.26 -22.04 -13.43
CA ARG A 287 8.20 -22.64 -12.48
C ARG A 287 9.55 -22.03 -12.75
N PRO A 288 10.18 -21.36 -11.80
CA PRO A 288 11.60 -21.12 -11.91
C PRO A 288 12.29 -22.48 -11.87
N ASP A 289 13.09 -22.76 -12.88
CA ASP A 289 14.05 -23.87 -12.84
C ASP A 289 15.11 -23.54 -11.77
N GLY A 290 14.78 -23.77 -10.52
CA GLY A 290 15.66 -23.64 -9.37
C GLY A 290 15.76 -24.97 -8.68
N THR A 291 16.87 -25.68 -8.86
CA THR A 291 17.24 -26.81 -8.02
C THR A 291 17.25 -26.37 -6.56
N PRO A 292 16.58 -27.10 -5.64
CA PRO A 292 16.62 -26.80 -4.24
C PRO A 292 18.06 -26.95 -3.73
N SER A 293 18.69 -25.86 -3.35
CA SER A 293 19.95 -25.93 -2.62
C SER A 293 19.61 -26.29 -1.17
N ALA A 294 19.98 -27.51 -0.80
CA ALA A 294 19.90 -28.02 0.56
C ALA A 294 20.61 -27.07 1.53
N HIS A 295 19.92 -26.75 2.63
CA HIS A 295 20.53 -26.15 3.80
C HIS A 295 21.72 -27.03 4.23
N SER A 296 22.94 -26.62 3.97
CA SER A 296 24.13 -27.28 4.44
C SER A 296 25.21 -26.28 4.84
N ASN A 297 25.47 -26.30 6.11
CA ASN A 297 26.74 -25.94 6.77
C ASN A 297 27.29 -24.52 6.55
N LEU A 298 27.35 -23.78 7.64
CA LEU A 298 28.16 -22.59 7.93
C LEU A 298 29.63 -22.75 7.48
N GLY A 299 29.86 -22.57 6.20
CA GLY A 299 31.18 -22.43 5.60
C GLY A 299 31.14 -21.20 4.72
N ALA A 300 31.78 -20.09 5.13
CA ALA A 300 31.91 -18.83 4.44
C ALA A 300 30.55 -18.29 3.92
N CYS A 301 29.83 -17.55 4.77
CA CYS A 301 28.61 -16.87 4.40
C CYS A 301 28.88 -15.91 3.23
N SER A 302 28.26 -16.15 2.08
CA SER A 302 28.28 -15.23 0.95
C SER A 302 26.97 -14.46 0.93
N GLY A 303 27.05 -13.14 1.12
CA GLY A 303 25.91 -12.25 1.25
C GLY A 303 25.74 -11.70 2.66
N LEU A 304 24.55 -11.19 2.97
CA LEU A 304 24.20 -10.60 4.27
C LEU A 304 23.71 -11.69 5.23
N CYS A 305 24.39 -11.82 6.37
CA CYS A 305 24.09 -12.81 7.40
C CYS A 305 23.87 -12.17 8.76
N LEU A 306 22.81 -12.58 9.43
CA LEU A 306 22.54 -12.34 10.84
C LEU A 306 22.65 -13.68 11.57
N ASP A 307 23.41 -13.72 12.65
CA ASP A 307 23.66 -14.93 13.44
C ASP A 307 23.27 -14.66 14.90
N ASN A 308 22.20 -15.33 15.36
CA ASN A 308 21.65 -15.25 16.71
C ASN A 308 21.40 -13.80 17.20
N VAL A 309 20.87 -12.93 16.32
CA VAL A 309 20.70 -11.50 16.58
C VAL A 309 19.51 -11.26 17.52
N SER A 310 19.78 -10.55 18.63
CA SER A 310 18.76 -10.04 19.56
C SER A 310 18.93 -8.54 19.74
N PHE A 311 17.83 -7.81 19.88
CA PHE A 311 17.83 -6.36 20.07
C PHE A 311 16.60 -5.90 20.87
N SER A 312 16.80 -4.93 21.77
CA SER A 312 15.75 -4.37 22.63
C SER A 312 15.77 -2.83 22.62
N TYR A 313 14.60 -2.23 22.67
CA TYR A 313 14.43 -0.79 22.97
C TYR A 313 14.27 -0.63 24.48
N GLY A 314 15.36 -0.38 25.20
CA GLY A 314 15.37 -0.42 26.67
C GLY A 314 14.97 -1.81 27.18
N ASP A 315 13.89 -1.90 27.95
CA ASP A 315 13.39 -3.17 28.50
C ASP A 315 12.42 -3.93 27.56
N ARG A 316 12.14 -3.40 26.36
CA ARG A 316 11.21 -4.03 25.41
C ARG A 316 11.98 -4.79 24.34
N PRO A 317 11.94 -6.13 24.30
CA PRO A 317 12.57 -6.88 23.23
C PRO A 317 11.87 -6.64 21.90
N ALA A 318 12.65 -6.38 20.86
CA ALA A 318 12.18 -6.16 19.49
C ALA A 318 12.64 -7.24 18.53
N LEU A 319 13.81 -7.87 18.77
CA LEU A 319 14.31 -9.03 18.04
C LEU A 319 14.79 -10.08 19.03
N GLN A 320 14.51 -11.37 18.76
CA GLN A 320 14.82 -12.49 19.64
C GLN A 320 15.48 -13.63 18.83
N ARG A 321 16.81 -13.74 18.92
CA ARG A 321 17.61 -14.80 18.31
C ARG A 321 17.29 -15.02 16.83
N VAL A 322 17.39 -13.96 16.06
CA VAL A 322 17.11 -14.00 14.63
C VAL A 322 18.33 -14.50 13.87
N ASP A 323 18.12 -15.58 13.10
CA ASP A 323 19.07 -16.13 12.14
C ASP A 323 18.53 -15.89 10.73
N LEU A 324 19.29 -15.17 9.89
CA LEU A 324 18.89 -14.82 8.54
C LEU A 324 20.10 -14.85 7.61
N THR A 325 19.89 -15.34 6.40
CA THR A 325 20.87 -15.23 5.32
C THR A 325 20.19 -14.76 4.04
N SER A 326 20.70 -13.67 3.46
CA SER A 326 20.29 -13.15 2.15
C SER A 326 21.47 -13.22 1.19
N MET A 327 21.34 -14.02 0.13
CA MET A 327 22.44 -14.35 -0.78
C MET A 327 22.55 -13.37 -1.93
N HIS A 328 23.73 -13.21 -2.48
CA HIS A 328 23.98 -12.49 -3.72
C HIS A 328 23.13 -13.04 -4.88
N GLY A 329 22.61 -12.15 -5.70
CA GLY A 329 21.81 -12.50 -6.87
C GLY A 329 20.41 -13.01 -6.57
N ARG A 330 19.93 -12.84 -5.32
CA ARG A 330 18.60 -13.28 -4.90
C ARG A 330 17.83 -12.15 -4.24
N VAL A 331 16.52 -12.23 -4.37
CA VAL A 331 15.57 -11.34 -3.70
C VAL A 331 14.97 -12.07 -2.51
N LEU A 332 15.17 -11.54 -1.31
CA LEU A 332 14.57 -12.03 -0.08
C LEU A 332 13.41 -11.14 0.35
N LEU A 333 12.22 -11.72 0.48
CA LEU A 333 11.06 -11.07 1.07
C LEU A 333 11.05 -11.24 2.58
N LEU A 334 10.92 -10.15 3.32
CA LEU A 334 10.69 -10.14 4.76
C LEU A 334 9.28 -9.61 5.05
N SER A 335 8.42 -10.43 5.64
CA SER A 335 7.05 -10.05 5.97
C SER A 335 6.63 -10.47 7.38
N GLY A 336 5.46 -10.01 7.82
CA GLY A 336 4.89 -10.26 9.15
C GLY A 336 3.94 -9.14 9.56
N CYS A 337 3.14 -9.35 10.59
CA CYS A 337 2.21 -8.36 11.11
C CYS A 337 2.90 -7.05 11.53
N SER A 338 2.14 -5.98 11.64
CA SER A 338 2.63 -4.73 12.22
C SER A 338 3.18 -5.00 13.63
N GLY A 339 4.33 -4.38 13.94
CA GLY A 339 5.01 -4.61 15.23
C GLY A 339 5.80 -5.92 15.35
N SER A 340 5.88 -6.77 14.32
CA SER A 340 6.63 -8.04 14.37
C SER A 340 8.17 -7.89 14.41
N GLY A 341 8.71 -6.65 14.30
CA GLY A 341 10.14 -6.38 14.39
C GLY A 341 10.86 -6.17 13.05
N LYS A 342 10.17 -6.18 11.89
CA LYS A 342 10.76 -6.04 10.54
C LYS A 342 11.65 -4.81 10.39
N SER A 343 11.12 -3.62 10.67
CA SER A 343 11.89 -2.37 10.52
C SER A 343 13.07 -2.30 11.50
N THR A 344 12.98 -2.95 12.68
CA THR A 344 14.10 -3.09 13.61
C THR A 344 15.15 -4.00 13.03
N LEU A 345 14.74 -5.14 12.46
CA LEU A 345 15.66 -6.10 11.82
C LEU A 345 16.45 -5.43 10.70
N VAL A 346 15.78 -4.68 9.84
CA VAL A 346 16.41 -3.97 8.72
C VAL A 346 17.42 -2.92 9.19
N ARG A 347 17.11 -2.17 10.27
CA ARG A 347 18.05 -1.18 10.85
C ARG A 347 19.27 -1.84 11.50
N VAL A 348 19.09 -2.97 12.16
CA VAL A 348 20.21 -3.77 12.69
C VAL A 348 21.04 -4.35 11.54
N ALA A 349 20.40 -4.89 10.51
CA ALA A 349 21.03 -5.44 9.31
C ALA A 349 21.82 -4.39 8.53
N ALA A 350 21.38 -3.12 8.54
CA ALA A 350 22.09 -1.99 7.93
C ALA A 350 23.22 -1.41 8.80
N GLY A 351 23.45 -1.95 10.00
CA GLY A 351 24.45 -1.44 10.94
C GLY A 351 24.10 -0.09 11.57
N LEU A 352 22.82 0.31 11.54
CA LEU A 352 22.33 1.53 12.21
C LEU A 352 22.11 1.30 13.71
N TYR A 353 21.77 0.07 14.09
CA TYR A 353 21.65 -0.35 15.47
C TYR A 353 22.61 -1.50 15.73
N GLU A 354 23.31 -1.43 16.85
CA GLU A 354 24.17 -2.50 17.32
C GLU A 354 23.31 -3.55 18.05
N PRO A 355 23.37 -4.85 17.70
CA PRO A 355 22.59 -5.88 18.37
C PRO A 355 23.05 -6.06 19.82
N ASP A 356 22.13 -6.38 20.73
CA ASP A 356 22.45 -6.72 22.13
C ASP A 356 23.21 -8.04 22.21
N GLU A 357 22.84 -9.00 21.35
CA GLU A 357 23.49 -10.31 21.21
C GLU A 357 23.55 -10.71 19.73
N GLY A 358 24.52 -11.55 19.39
CA GLY A 358 24.71 -12.02 18.02
C GLY A 358 25.57 -11.09 17.18
N GLN A 359 25.56 -11.29 15.88
CA GLN A 359 26.37 -10.49 14.94
C GLN A 359 25.73 -10.38 13.57
N VAL A 360 26.08 -9.27 12.87
CA VAL A 360 25.70 -9.03 11.47
C VAL A 360 26.97 -8.99 10.63
N ALA A 361 26.99 -9.76 9.56
CA ALA A 361 28.13 -9.83 8.65
C ALA A 361 27.69 -9.76 7.18
N LEU A 362 28.48 -9.07 6.37
CA LEU A 362 28.39 -9.08 4.91
C LEU A 362 29.67 -9.74 4.36
N ASP A 363 29.52 -10.85 3.64
CA ASP A 363 30.63 -11.65 3.11
C ASP A 363 31.70 -12.00 4.16
N GLY A 364 31.23 -12.24 5.40
CA GLY A 364 32.09 -12.56 6.55
C GLY A 364 32.76 -11.36 7.21
N ALA A 365 32.55 -10.13 6.73
CA ALA A 365 33.02 -8.89 7.36
C ALA A 365 31.87 -8.25 8.16
N ALA A 366 32.22 -7.57 9.28
CA ALA A 366 31.23 -6.85 10.07
C ALA A 366 30.57 -5.72 9.24
N VAL A 367 29.26 -5.58 9.35
CA VAL A 367 28.51 -4.52 8.70
C VAL A 367 28.71 -3.20 9.45
N HIS A 368 28.94 -2.12 8.69
CA HIS A 368 29.04 -0.77 9.20
C HIS A 368 28.05 0.14 8.45
N ALA A 369 27.68 1.26 9.06
CA ALA A 369 26.86 2.27 8.39
C ALA A 369 27.49 2.68 7.05
N GLY A 370 26.71 2.62 5.96
CA GLY A 370 27.16 2.91 4.59
C GLY A 370 27.68 1.71 3.81
N SER A 371 27.89 0.52 4.42
CA SER A 371 28.19 -0.72 3.67
C SER A 371 26.93 -1.40 3.10
N VAL A 372 25.75 -0.96 3.51
CA VAL A 372 24.44 -1.46 3.10
C VAL A 372 23.56 -0.27 2.78
N GLY A 373 22.89 -0.30 1.64
CA GLY A 373 21.89 0.70 1.26
C GLY A 373 20.54 0.40 1.92
N LEU A 374 19.97 1.38 2.63
CA LEU A 374 18.67 1.26 3.27
C LEU A 374 17.73 2.36 2.80
N SER A 375 16.59 1.98 2.20
CA SER A 375 15.48 2.89 1.92
C SER A 375 14.42 2.75 3.02
N PHE A 376 14.03 3.89 3.61
CA PHE A 376 13.03 3.90 4.69
C PHE A 376 11.59 3.84 4.16
N GLN A 377 10.68 3.38 5.00
CA GLN A 377 9.26 3.31 4.70
C GLN A 377 8.66 4.67 4.31
N ASN A 378 9.05 5.76 4.99
CA ASN A 378 8.61 7.12 4.68
C ASN A 378 9.73 7.88 3.99
N PRO A 379 9.65 8.14 2.67
CA PRO A 379 10.70 8.82 1.91
C PRO A 379 11.00 10.24 2.41
N GLU A 380 9.99 10.96 2.89
CA GLU A 380 10.13 12.33 3.42
C GLU A 380 11.07 12.42 4.64
N GLN A 381 11.21 11.32 5.40
CA GLN A 381 12.16 11.27 6.53
C GLN A 381 13.62 11.18 6.08
N GLN A 382 13.83 10.92 4.79
CA GLN A 382 15.15 10.76 4.19
C GLN A 382 15.64 12.04 3.54
N PHE A 383 14.73 12.97 3.17
CA PHE A 383 15.04 14.20 2.43
C PHE A 383 15.38 15.37 3.36
N PHE A 384 16.39 16.14 2.99
CA PHE A 384 16.83 17.33 3.72
C PHE A 384 17.58 18.35 2.85
N LEU A 385 17.70 18.12 1.53
CA LEU A 385 18.38 19.01 0.59
C LEU A 385 17.40 19.69 -0.36
N ASP A 386 17.89 20.68 -1.12
CA ASP A 386 17.05 21.56 -1.94
C ASP A 386 16.68 20.97 -3.31
N SER A 387 17.33 19.90 -3.74
CA SER A 387 17.05 19.25 -5.03
C SER A 387 17.17 17.73 -4.95
N VAL A 388 16.39 17.04 -5.79
CA VAL A 388 16.48 15.59 -5.95
C VAL A 388 17.89 15.15 -6.36
N HIS A 389 18.54 15.92 -7.23
CA HIS A 389 19.93 15.69 -7.63
C HIS A 389 20.86 15.66 -6.40
N ASP A 390 20.75 16.67 -5.52
CA ASP A 390 21.63 16.77 -4.36
C ASP A 390 21.34 15.67 -3.33
N GLU A 391 20.07 15.28 -3.16
CA GLU A 391 19.70 14.12 -2.33
C GLU A 391 20.35 12.82 -2.81
N ILE A 392 20.32 12.56 -4.12
CA ILE A 392 20.97 11.37 -4.70
C ILE A 392 22.50 11.48 -4.60
N ALA A 393 23.08 12.69 -4.76
CA ALA A 393 24.51 12.94 -4.70
C ALA A 393 25.08 12.91 -3.27
N PHE A 394 24.23 13.06 -2.24
CA PHE A 394 24.67 13.22 -0.85
C PHE A 394 25.50 12.04 -0.35
N ALA A 395 25.01 10.82 -0.56
CA ALA A 395 25.69 9.64 -0.05
C ALA A 395 27.06 9.40 -0.71
N PRO A 396 27.23 9.42 -2.04
CA PRO A 396 28.54 9.31 -2.68
C PRO A 396 29.51 10.42 -2.28
N ARG A 397 29.02 11.66 -2.11
CA ARG A 397 29.86 12.78 -1.62
C ARG A 397 30.38 12.52 -0.20
N ASN A 398 29.54 12.02 0.69
CA ASN A 398 29.96 11.68 2.06
C ASN A 398 30.95 10.51 2.12
N LEU A 399 30.89 9.60 1.16
CA LEU A 399 31.89 8.54 0.99
C LEU A 399 33.22 9.05 0.41
N GLY A 400 33.31 10.34 0.05
CA GLY A 400 34.52 10.96 -0.49
C GLY A 400 34.78 10.64 -1.97
N CYS A 401 33.74 10.27 -2.73
CA CYS A 401 33.87 10.04 -4.17
C CYS A 401 34.26 11.35 -4.89
N PRO A 402 35.09 11.30 -5.95
CA PRO A 402 35.33 12.45 -6.83
C PRO A 402 34.03 12.91 -7.50
N GLU A 403 33.90 14.22 -7.80
CA GLU A 403 32.65 14.81 -8.30
C GLU A 403 32.19 14.20 -9.66
N ASP A 404 33.13 13.83 -10.52
CA ASP A 404 32.84 13.10 -11.77
C ASP A 404 32.21 11.72 -11.52
N GLU A 405 32.66 11.04 -10.49
CA GLU A 405 32.07 9.76 -10.05
C GLU A 405 30.73 9.97 -9.37
N VAL A 406 30.56 11.03 -8.57
CA VAL A 406 29.28 11.40 -7.97
C VAL A 406 28.23 11.62 -9.05
N GLU A 407 28.56 12.44 -10.06
CA GLU A 407 27.65 12.73 -11.17
C GLU A 407 27.28 11.47 -11.96
N ARG A 408 28.26 10.60 -12.23
CA ARG A 408 27.99 9.29 -12.87
C ARG A 408 26.97 8.48 -12.07
N ARG A 409 27.13 8.38 -10.76
CA ARG A 409 26.25 7.62 -9.88
C ARG A 409 24.86 8.22 -9.79
N VAL A 410 24.76 9.56 -9.73
CA VAL A 410 23.48 10.27 -9.75
C VAL A 410 22.71 9.96 -11.03
N LEU A 411 23.34 10.11 -12.19
CA LEU A 411 22.71 9.87 -13.48
C LEU A 411 22.31 8.38 -13.65
N TYR A 412 23.16 7.46 -13.20
CA TYR A 412 22.86 6.03 -13.23
C TYR A 412 21.66 5.69 -12.34
N ALA A 413 21.65 6.16 -11.09
CA ALA A 413 20.53 5.92 -10.15
C ALA A 413 19.23 6.55 -10.67
N ALA A 414 19.30 7.77 -11.21
CA ALA A 414 18.16 8.46 -11.81
C ALA A 414 17.58 7.67 -13.01
N GLN A 415 18.44 7.14 -13.86
CA GLN A 415 18.03 6.32 -15.01
C GLN A 415 17.32 5.03 -14.56
N LEU A 416 17.80 4.37 -13.50
CA LEU A 416 17.19 3.16 -12.97
C LEU A 416 15.76 3.37 -12.48
N VAL A 417 15.45 4.55 -11.93
CA VAL A 417 14.11 4.91 -11.43
C VAL A 417 13.28 5.71 -12.45
N GLY A 418 13.80 5.94 -13.68
CA GLY A 418 13.11 6.63 -14.75
C GLY A 418 13.04 8.16 -14.59
N PHE A 419 13.97 8.78 -13.85
CA PHE A 419 14.02 10.24 -13.66
C PHE A 419 14.81 10.92 -14.78
N ASP A 420 14.24 12.01 -15.28
CA ASP A 420 14.90 12.93 -16.21
C ASP A 420 15.52 14.15 -15.51
N GLY A 421 16.20 14.98 -16.28
CA GLY A 421 16.85 16.20 -15.73
C GLY A 421 15.87 17.20 -15.13
N THR A 422 14.60 17.17 -15.52
CA THR A 422 13.58 18.09 -14.98
C THR A 422 13.15 17.66 -13.58
N LEU A 423 13.04 16.37 -13.33
CA LEU A 423 12.78 15.83 -12.00
C LEU A 423 13.98 15.97 -11.06
N LEU A 424 15.19 15.78 -11.57
CA LEU A 424 16.42 15.95 -10.78
C LEU A 424 16.58 17.38 -10.23
N ALA A 425 16.11 18.38 -10.96
CA ALA A 425 16.19 19.79 -10.53
C ALA A 425 15.08 20.22 -9.56
N ARG A 426 14.09 19.36 -9.29
CA ARG A 426 12.96 19.70 -8.39
C ARG A 426 13.35 19.61 -6.92
N ASP A 427 12.63 20.39 -6.12
CA ASP A 427 12.57 20.23 -4.66
C ASP A 427 11.97 18.84 -4.32
N PRO A 428 12.65 18.01 -3.51
CA PRO A 428 12.12 16.70 -3.09
C PRO A 428 10.76 16.77 -2.41
N PHE A 429 10.47 17.84 -1.67
CA PHE A 429 9.18 18.03 -0.99
C PHE A 429 8.05 18.47 -1.94
N ALA A 430 8.37 18.84 -3.17
CA ALA A 430 7.39 19.15 -4.21
C ALA A 430 7.06 17.94 -5.13
N LEU A 431 7.63 16.78 -4.84
CA LEU A 431 7.36 15.54 -5.56
C LEU A 431 6.01 14.94 -5.14
N SER A 432 5.38 14.17 -6.06
CA SER A 432 4.30 13.27 -5.66
C SER A 432 4.83 12.16 -4.75
N GLY A 433 3.96 11.55 -3.92
CA GLY A 433 4.38 10.47 -3.02
C GLY A 433 5.12 9.32 -3.74
N GLY A 434 4.66 8.94 -4.94
CA GLY A 434 5.34 7.95 -5.77
C GLY A 434 6.71 8.42 -6.27
N GLN A 435 6.82 9.68 -6.73
CA GLN A 435 8.10 10.25 -7.13
C GLN A 435 9.06 10.39 -5.96
N ALA A 436 8.57 10.80 -4.79
CA ALA A 436 9.37 10.87 -3.56
C ALA A 436 9.94 9.49 -3.19
N ARG A 437 9.13 8.42 -3.31
CA ARG A 437 9.58 7.05 -3.06
C ARG A 437 10.68 6.62 -4.02
N LEU A 438 10.52 6.86 -5.31
CA LEU A 438 11.53 6.55 -6.32
C LEU A 438 12.81 7.38 -6.11
N ALA A 439 12.71 8.66 -5.69
CA ALA A 439 13.86 9.49 -5.35
C ALA A 439 14.62 8.92 -4.13
N ALA A 440 13.91 8.48 -3.10
CA ALA A 440 14.52 7.83 -1.94
C ALA A 440 15.24 6.53 -2.31
N ILE A 441 14.67 5.72 -3.18
CA ILE A 441 15.32 4.52 -3.71
C ILE A 441 16.57 4.91 -4.52
N ALA A 442 16.50 5.92 -5.40
CA ALA A 442 17.64 6.40 -6.18
C ALA A 442 18.80 6.87 -5.29
N SER A 443 18.51 7.57 -4.18
CA SER A 443 19.53 8.00 -3.21
C SER A 443 20.27 6.81 -2.59
N VAL A 444 19.58 5.70 -2.38
CA VAL A 444 20.18 4.45 -1.88
C VAL A 444 20.98 3.72 -2.97
N LEU A 445 20.49 3.71 -4.19
CA LEU A 445 21.18 3.07 -5.33
C LEU A 445 22.50 3.76 -5.67
N SER A 446 22.59 5.08 -5.48
CA SER A 446 23.82 5.85 -5.74
C SER A 446 25.00 5.46 -4.84
N LEU A 447 24.74 4.74 -3.72
CA LEU A 447 25.79 4.17 -2.87
C LEU A 447 26.61 3.07 -3.57
N GLU A 448 25.99 2.32 -4.48
CA GLU A 448 26.60 1.17 -5.19
C GLU A 448 27.21 0.12 -4.23
N THR A 449 26.55 -0.13 -3.10
CA THR A 449 27.02 -1.06 -2.06
C THR A 449 26.88 -2.53 -2.44
N GLY A 450 26.07 -2.83 -3.45
CA GLY A 450 25.72 -4.20 -3.84
C GLY A 450 24.81 -4.93 -2.84
N VAL A 451 24.35 -4.24 -1.79
CA VAL A 451 23.36 -4.74 -0.80
C VAL A 451 22.31 -3.68 -0.57
N TYR A 452 21.06 -4.01 -0.83
CA TYR A 452 19.94 -3.07 -0.76
C TYR A 452 18.81 -3.64 0.12
N LEU A 453 18.46 -2.90 1.16
CA LEU A 453 17.34 -3.17 2.04
C LEU A 453 16.24 -2.14 1.75
N LEU A 454 15.12 -2.60 1.21
CA LEU A 454 14.04 -1.73 0.75
C LEU A 454 12.81 -1.96 1.65
N ASP A 455 12.48 -0.96 2.50
CA ASP A 455 11.34 -1.02 3.42
C ASP A 455 10.10 -0.44 2.74
N GLU A 456 9.12 -1.30 2.40
CA GLU A 456 7.85 -0.97 1.71
C GLU A 456 8.06 -0.19 0.40
N PRO A 457 8.87 -0.69 -0.56
CA PRO A 457 9.29 0.09 -1.72
C PRO A 457 8.16 0.40 -2.71
N THR A 458 7.04 -0.31 -2.66
CA THR A 458 5.89 -0.15 -3.57
C THR A 458 4.69 0.56 -2.94
N ALA A 459 4.75 0.89 -1.65
CA ALA A 459 3.63 1.54 -0.95
C ALA A 459 3.30 2.92 -1.57
N GLY A 460 2.02 3.17 -1.89
CA GLY A 460 1.54 4.41 -2.52
C GLY A 460 1.93 4.58 -4.00
N LEU A 461 2.46 3.52 -4.64
CA LEU A 461 2.68 3.50 -6.08
C LEU A 461 1.46 2.94 -6.82
N ASP A 462 1.18 3.51 -7.99
CA ASP A 462 0.25 2.94 -8.95
C ASP A 462 0.81 1.67 -9.61
N ALA A 463 0.01 1.00 -10.44
CA ALA A 463 0.40 -0.24 -11.10
C ALA A 463 1.70 -0.12 -11.88
N GLY A 464 1.89 0.98 -12.62
CA GLY A 464 3.10 1.25 -13.39
C GLY A 464 4.33 1.44 -12.51
N GLY A 465 4.20 2.21 -11.43
CA GLY A 465 5.27 2.43 -10.45
C GLY A 465 5.66 1.14 -9.72
N ARG A 466 4.69 0.31 -9.31
CA ARG A 466 4.95 -1.01 -8.70
C ARG A 466 5.72 -1.91 -9.66
N GLN A 467 5.29 -2.00 -10.91
CA GLN A 467 5.97 -2.79 -11.93
C GLN A 467 7.40 -2.31 -12.18
N ALA A 468 7.63 -0.99 -12.21
CA ALA A 468 8.97 -0.42 -12.35
C ALA A 468 9.88 -0.82 -11.19
N VAL A 469 9.40 -0.78 -9.94
CA VAL A 469 10.15 -1.22 -8.75
C VAL A 469 10.44 -2.72 -8.80
N HIS A 470 9.49 -3.56 -9.22
CA HIS A 470 9.73 -5.00 -9.40
C HIS A 470 10.84 -5.27 -10.42
N GLN A 471 10.81 -4.60 -11.57
CA GLN A 471 11.86 -4.74 -12.59
C GLN A 471 13.22 -4.24 -12.09
N LEU A 472 13.23 -3.15 -11.32
CA LEU A 472 14.43 -2.64 -10.67
C LEU A 472 15.04 -3.68 -9.71
N VAL A 473 14.24 -4.23 -8.80
CA VAL A 473 14.67 -5.25 -7.82
C VAL A 473 15.22 -6.50 -8.52
N LEU A 474 14.52 -7.00 -9.54
CA LEU A 474 14.97 -8.12 -10.36
C LEU A 474 16.26 -7.78 -11.15
N GLY A 475 16.40 -6.54 -11.63
CA GLY A 475 17.61 -6.05 -12.30
C GLY A 475 18.81 -6.08 -11.37
N LEU A 476 18.69 -5.52 -10.18
CA LEU A 476 19.73 -5.49 -9.14
C LEU A 476 20.18 -6.91 -8.76
N ALA A 477 19.23 -7.83 -8.54
CA ALA A 477 19.54 -9.23 -8.23
C ALA A 477 20.29 -9.90 -9.40
N ARG A 478 19.88 -9.69 -10.66
CA ARG A 478 20.60 -10.22 -11.83
C ARG A 478 22.03 -9.69 -11.97
N GLU A 479 22.30 -8.49 -11.50
CA GLU A 479 23.64 -7.90 -11.42
C GLU A 479 24.46 -8.44 -10.24
N GLY A 480 23.88 -9.34 -9.44
CA GLY A 480 24.55 -10.00 -8.33
C GLY A 480 24.39 -9.27 -6.98
N ALA A 481 23.52 -8.26 -6.88
CA ALA A 481 23.25 -7.61 -5.60
C ALA A 481 22.51 -8.54 -4.64
N VAL A 482 22.67 -8.30 -3.34
CA VAL A 482 21.80 -8.82 -2.27
C VAL A 482 20.63 -7.85 -2.15
N VAL A 483 19.40 -8.34 -2.36
CA VAL A 483 18.21 -7.48 -2.24
C VAL A 483 17.26 -8.07 -1.20
N LEU A 484 16.98 -7.31 -0.15
CA LEU A 484 15.98 -7.64 0.85
C LEU A 484 14.84 -6.63 0.76
N VAL A 485 13.64 -7.12 0.53
CA VAL A 485 12.43 -6.32 0.46
C VAL A 485 11.59 -6.60 1.69
N VAL A 486 11.22 -5.56 2.41
CA VAL A 486 10.20 -5.63 3.46
C VAL A 486 8.87 -5.24 2.83
N SER A 487 7.87 -6.10 2.97
CA SER A 487 6.51 -5.76 2.56
C SER A 487 5.47 -6.45 3.45
N HIS A 488 4.37 -5.75 3.68
CA HIS A 488 3.17 -6.34 4.28
C HIS A 488 2.28 -7.02 3.23
N ASP A 489 2.46 -6.71 1.95
CA ASP A 489 1.76 -7.34 0.84
C ASP A 489 2.57 -8.51 0.28
N VAL A 490 2.45 -9.67 0.92
CA VAL A 490 3.16 -10.88 0.48
C VAL A 490 2.72 -11.27 -0.93
N GLY A 491 1.43 -11.11 -1.26
CA GLY A 491 0.86 -11.49 -2.55
C GLY A 491 1.57 -10.82 -3.73
N GLU A 492 1.89 -9.54 -3.58
CA GLU A 492 2.61 -8.74 -4.60
C GLU A 492 4.01 -9.31 -4.92
N TRP A 493 4.70 -9.86 -3.93
CA TRP A 493 6.11 -10.26 -4.05
C TRP A 493 6.34 -11.74 -4.31
N LEU A 494 5.27 -12.58 -4.27
CA LEU A 494 5.41 -14.04 -4.45
C LEU A 494 6.02 -14.46 -5.79
N ASP A 495 5.82 -13.67 -6.84
CA ASP A 495 6.34 -13.95 -8.19
C ASP A 495 7.65 -13.19 -8.47
N VAL A 496 8.11 -12.33 -7.55
CA VAL A 496 9.33 -11.51 -7.67
C VAL A 496 10.46 -12.02 -6.78
N ALA A 497 10.14 -12.36 -5.53
CA ALA A 497 11.13 -12.83 -4.56
C ALA A 497 11.45 -14.32 -4.73
N ASP A 498 12.70 -14.69 -4.49
CA ASP A 498 13.18 -16.08 -4.52
C ASP A 498 12.91 -16.79 -3.20
N ASP A 499 13.22 -16.10 -2.09
CA ASP A 499 13.10 -16.59 -0.72
C ASP A 499 12.17 -15.67 0.06
N ALA A 500 11.54 -16.21 1.10
CA ALA A 500 10.75 -15.41 2.03
C ALA A 500 10.97 -15.80 3.48
N ILE A 501 10.80 -14.81 4.35
CA ILE A 501 10.83 -14.95 5.80
C ILE A 501 9.58 -14.30 6.36
N LEU A 502 8.89 -15.01 7.26
CA LEU A 502 7.76 -14.48 7.99
C LEU A 502 8.12 -14.33 9.47
N MET A 503 7.87 -13.14 10.00
CA MET A 503 8.16 -12.76 11.37
C MET A 503 6.91 -12.60 12.22
N ARG A 504 7.04 -12.96 13.50
CA ARG A 504 6.06 -12.67 14.54
C ARG A 504 6.77 -12.44 15.88
N ASP A 505 6.35 -11.42 16.62
CA ASP A 505 6.81 -11.11 17.98
C ASP A 505 8.36 -11.10 18.10
N GLY A 506 9.05 -10.47 17.13
CA GLY A 506 10.51 -10.35 17.11
C GLY A 506 11.27 -11.59 16.68
N SER A 507 10.58 -12.66 16.27
CA SER A 507 11.20 -13.94 15.89
C SER A 507 10.81 -14.35 14.47
N ILE A 508 11.67 -15.12 13.79
CA ILE A 508 11.33 -15.78 12.53
C ILE A 508 10.50 -17.02 12.87
N VAL A 509 9.27 -17.08 12.32
CA VAL A 509 8.35 -18.20 12.49
C VAL A 509 8.32 -19.12 11.28
N TRP A 510 8.73 -18.62 10.13
CA TRP A 510 8.88 -19.41 8.91
C TRP A 510 9.94 -18.80 7.98
N SER A 511 10.68 -19.65 7.28
CA SER A 511 11.60 -19.26 6.20
C SER A 511 11.68 -20.36 5.15
N GLY A 512 11.74 -20.00 3.87
CA GLY A 512 11.79 -20.94 2.75
C GLY A 512 11.71 -20.25 1.40
N LEU A 513 11.51 -21.04 0.35
CA LEU A 513 11.29 -20.52 -1.00
C LEU A 513 9.89 -19.90 -1.12
N THR A 514 9.77 -18.78 -1.84
CA THR A 514 8.45 -18.17 -2.12
C THR A 514 7.51 -19.14 -2.84
N ALA A 515 8.03 -20.04 -3.65
CA ALA A 515 7.26 -21.09 -4.31
C ALA A 515 6.53 -22.03 -3.33
N GLU A 516 7.04 -22.22 -2.10
CA GLU A 516 6.37 -22.99 -1.06
C GLU A 516 5.17 -22.21 -0.48
N LEU A 517 5.31 -20.89 -0.33
CA LEU A 517 4.21 -20.02 0.13
C LEU A 517 3.05 -19.93 -0.86
N GLN A 518 3.32 -20.13 -2.16
CA GLN A 518 2.30 -19.97 -3.20
C GLN A 518 1.13 -20.97 -3.11
N SER A 519 1.28 -22.07 -2.35
CA SER A 519 0.27 -23.12 -2.23
C SER A 519 0.02 -23.60 -0.79
N ASP A 520 0.70 -23.03 0.20
CA ASP A 520 0.52 -23.38 1.60
C ASP A 520 0.10 -22.17 2.44
N THR A 521 -1.00 -22.31 3.19
CA THR A 521 -1.52 -21.24 4.08
C THR A 521 -0.97 -21.33 5.51
N VAL A 522 -0.36 -22.47 5.90
CA VAL A 522 0.14 -22.68 7.27
C VAL A 522 1.17 -21.64 7.70
N PRO A 523 2.16 -21.26 6.86
CA PRO A 523 3.11 -20.22 7.23
C PRO A 523 2.45 -18.86 7.58
N PHE A 524 1.38 -18.51 6.87
CA PHE A 524 0.63 -17.27 7.12
C PHE A 524 -0.07 -17.34 8.49
N GLU A 525 -0.74 -18.46 8.80
CA GLU A 525 -1.38 -18.68 10.10
C GLU A 525 -0.36 -18.59 11.25
N MET A 526 0.85 -19.17 11.08
CA MET A 526 1.94 -19.08 12.06
C MET A 526 2.41 -17.65 12.29
N SER A 527 2.48 -16.85 11.25
CA SER A 527 2.89 -15.44 11.32
C SER A 527 1.79 -14.48 11.76
N GLY A 528 0.52 -14.96 11.85
CA GLY A 528 -0.64 -14.14 12.13
C GLY A 528 -1.10 -13.29 10.95
N LEU A 529 -0.62 -13.59 9.74
CA LEU A 529 -1.05 -12.95 8.50
C LEU A 529 -2.19 -13.75 7.86
N ASP A 530 -3.09 -13.06 7.18
CA ASP A 530 -4.03 -13.71 6.28
C ASP A 530 -3.32 -14.14 5.00
N ALA A 531 -3.57 -15.39 4.57
CA ALA A 531 -3.03 -15.85 3.30
C ALA A 531 -3.70 -15.10 2.13
N PRO A 532 -2.91 -14.59 1.17
CA PRO A 532 -3.44 -13.95 -0.04
C PRO A 532 -4.49 -14.83 -0.74
N LEU A 533 -5.53 -14.23 -1.32
CA LEU A 533 -6.60 -14.98 -2.00
C LEU A 533 -6.08 -15.89 -3.12
N GLY A 534 -5.04 -15.46 -3.83
CA GLY A 534 -4.35 -16.26 -4.84
C GLY A 534 -3.71 -17.54 -4.27
N VAL A 535 -3.14 -17.47 -3.05
CA VAL A 535 -2.57 -18.64 -2.34
C VAL A 535 -3.68 -19.58 -1.90
N ARG A 536 -4.76 -19.07 -1.31
CA ARG A 536 -5.94 -19.86 -0.92
C ARG A 536 -6.56 -20.57 -2.12
N LEU A 537 -6.68 -19.87 -3.26
CA LEU A 537 -7.17 -20.44 -4.50
C LEU A 537 -6.28 -21.59 -5.00
N ARG A 538 -4.97 -21.40 -5.06
CA ARG A 538 -4.03 -22.46 -5.49
C ARG A 538 -4.08 -23.69 -4.58
N LYS A 539 -4.16 -23.48 -3.25
CA LYS A 539 -4.33 -24.57 -2.28
C LYS A 539 -5.63 -25.35 -2.50
N ALA A 540 -6.73 -24.65 -2.69
CA ALA A 540 -8.03 -25.27 -2.96
C ALA A 540 -8.01 -26.10 -4.27
N LEU A 541 -7.45 -25.55 -5.35
CA LEU A 541 -7.27 -26.26 -6.63
C LEU A 541 -6.42 -27.52 -6.49
N ALA A 542 -5.30 -27.45 -5.77
CA ALA A 542 -4.43 -28.61 -5.53
C ALA A 542 -5.16 -29.71 -4.75
N GLY A 543 -5.90 -29.35 -3.69
CA GLY A 543 -6.69 -30.28 -2.88
C GLY A 543 -7.79 -30.99 -3.69
N MET A 544 -8.53 -30.25 -4.53
CA MET A 544 -9.59 -30.81 -5.38
C MET A 544 -9.03 -31.71 -6.49
N SER A 545 -7.90 -31.35 -7.09
CA SER A 545 -7.23 -32.17 -8.11
C SER A 545 -6.77 -33.50 -7.52
N ALA A 546 -6.17 -33.51 -6.34
CA ALA A 546 -5.75 -34.72 -5.62
C ALA A 546 -6.94 -35.61 -5.24
N ALA A 547 -8.07 -35.05 -4.78
CA ALA A 547 -9.28 -35.77 -4.46
C ALA A 547 -9.90 -36.43 -5.70
N ARG A 548 -9.89 -35.77 -6.86
CA ARG A 548 -10.38 -36.31 -8.14
C ARG A 548 -9.50 -37.46 -8.62
N GLU A 549 -8.20 -37.37 -8.54
CA GLU A 549 -7.29 -38.47 -8.87
C GLU A 549 -7.47 -39.69 -7.95
N ALA A 550 -7.70 -39.46 -6.65
CA ALA A 550 -8.00 -40.53 -5.70
C ALA A 550 -9.33 -41.23 -5.94
N SER A 551 -10.32 -40.50 -6.49
CA SER A 551 -11.64 -41.07 -6.81
C SER A 551 -11.69 -41.84 -8.14
N VAL A 552 -10.70 -41.69 -9.00
CA VAL A 552 -10.55 -42.38 -10.30
C VAL A 552 -9.70 -43.68 -10.15
N ARG A 553 -9.01 -43.83 -9.05
CA ARG A 553 -8.30 -45.06 -8.65
C ARG A 553 -9.19 -45.93 -7.80
#